data_8d3da99f8b5ee7ac7276f9deab6caeaf
#
_entry.id   8d3da99f8b5ee7ac7276f9deab6caeaf
#
_cell.length_a   1.000
_cell.length_b   1.000
_cell.length_c   1.000
_cell.angle_alpha   90.00
_cell.angle_beta   90.00
_cell.angle_gamma   90.00
#
_symmetry.space_group_name_H-M   'P 1'
#
loop_
_entity.id
_entity.type
_entity.pdbx_description
1 polymer ?
#
loop_
_entity_poly.entity_id
_entity_poly.type
_entity_poly.pdbx_seq_one_letter_code
_entity_poly.pdbx_strand_id
1 'polypeptide(L)'
;AIVRYGSFPIYTRRYMHHGVENFAFDGLLGKPCFIAGHHDLLRGHGSELAAFLRQLASLRWKLRWRPLEDAVCHSYSIQSNGNATVVKMLAERLLFENSGAMTRRVWIMKQEPQAAYLKGVQVNQGMVAYEYIDGHVRLMIDVPPGGSADIRCVYHEQLDASPASEPIRYRFGVAIRRYLSELRDNYGYLLRIRA
;
A
#
# COMPACT_ATOMS: atom_id res chain seq x y z
N ALA A 1 -9.42 -4.66 -2.47
CA ALA A 1 -9.49 -3.49 -3.37
C ALA A 1 -8.69 -2.37 -2.73
N ILE A 2 -7.93 -1.67 -3.52
CA ILE A 2 -7.28 -0.45 -3.06
C ILE A 2 -8.33 0.64 -3.18
N VAL A 3 -8.71 1.18 -2.04
CA VAL A 3 -9.58 2.36 -1.94
C VAL A 3 -8.68 3.57 -1.78
N ARG A 4 -9.03 4.71 -2.36
CA ARG A 4 -8.32 5.97 -2.15
C ARG A 4 -9.13 6.87 -1.23
N TYR A 5 -8.43 7.56 -0.35
CA TYR A 5 -8.96 8.69 0.40
C TYR A 5 -8.10 9.91 0.06
N GLY A 6 -8.65 10.81 -0.75
CA GLY A 6 -7.85 11.89 -1.34
C GLY A 6 -6.70 11.33 -2.18
N SER A 7 -5.48 11.75 -1.90
CA SER A 7 -4.23 11.25 -2.52
C SER A 7 -3.68 9.99 -1.86
N PHE A 8 -4.21 9.57 -0.71
CA PHE A 8 -3.67 8.45 0.06
C PHE A 8 -4.28 7.12 -0.38
N PRO A 9 -3.45 6.12 -0.74
CA PRO A 9 -3.93 4.78 -1.00
C PRO A 9 -4.25 4.06 0.32
N ILE A 10 -5.40 3.42 0.37
CA ILE A 10 -5.79 2.57 1.50
C ILE A 10 -5.65 1.11 1.08
N TYR A 11 -4.82 0.37 1.79
CA TYR A 11 -4.61 -1.05 1.57
C TYR A 11 -5.39 -1.87 2.59
N THR A 12 -5.94 -2.99 2.14
CA THR A 12 -6.54 -3.96 3.05
C THR A 12 -5.45 -4.77 3.73
N ARG A 13 -5.56 -4.93 5.03
CA ARG A 13 -4.77 -5.88 5.80
C ARG A 13 -5.63 -7.11 6.12
N ARG A 14 -4.98 -8.26 6.24
CA ARG A 14 -5.64 -9.49 6.64
C ARG A 14 -5.01 -10.06 7.88
N TYR A 15 -5.84 -10.59 8.75
CA TYR A 15 -5.38 -11.30 9.93
C TYR A 15 -5.19 -12.78 9.60
N MET A 16 -4.21 -13.43 10.25
CA MET A 16 -3.88 -14.83 10.01
C MET A 16 -5.07 -15.77 10.28
N HIS A 17 -5.88 -15.44 11.30
CA HIS A 17 -7.06 -16.24 11.65
C HIS A 17 -8.17 -16.23 10.57
N HIS A 18 -8.07 -15.39 9.55
CA HIS A 18 -9.00 -15.42 8.41
C HIS A 18 -8.69 -16.56 7.43
N GLY A 19 -7.65 -17.37 7.68
CA GLY A 19 -7.26 -18.46 6.83
C GLY A 19 -6.39 -18.07 5.64
N VAL A 20 -5.65 -19.03 5.12
CA VAL A 20 -4.72 -18.84 4.00
C VAL A 20 -5.43 -18.56 2.67
N GLU A 21 -6.69 -18.97 2.54
CA GLU A 21 -7.52 -18.83 1.34
C GLU A 21 -7.71 -17.37 0.95
N ASN A 22 -7.88 -16.49 1.94
CA ASN A 22 -8.02 -15.06 1.69
C ASN A 22 -6.73 -14.44 1.14
N PHE A 23 -5.58 -14.92 1.60
CA PHE A 23 -4.27 -14.50 1.06
C PHE A 23 -4.06 -15.09 -0.33
N ALA A 24 -4.48 -16.34 -0.56
CA ALA A 24 -4.47 -16.97 -1.86
C ALA A 24 -5.26 -16.16 -2.89
N PHE A 25 -6.44 -15.70 -2.52
CA PHE A 25 -7.27 -14.88 -3.40
C PHE A 25 -6.64 -13.52 -3.71
N ASP A 26 -6.04 -12.84 -2.72
CA ASP A 26 -5.33 -11.57 -2.96
C ASP A 26 -4.13 -11.77 -3.89
N GLY A 27 -3.40 -12.88 -3.74
CA GLY A 27 -2.26 -13.22 -4.60
C GLY A 27 -2.69 -13.53 -6.05
N LEU A 28 -3.79 -14.25 -6.27
CA LEU A 28 -4.36 -14.48 -7.60
C LEU A 28 -4.74 -13.17 -8.30
N LEU A 29 -5.17 -12.18 -7.52
CA LEU A 29 -5.49 -10.84 -8.04
C LEU A 29 -4.25 -9.95 -8.19
N GLY A 30 -3.04 -10.45 -7.90
CA GLY A 30 -1.81 -9.67 -7.94
C GLY A 30 -1.77 -8.53 -6.92
N LYS A 31 -2.53 -8.64 -5.83
CA LYS A 31 -2.54 -7.62 -4.77
C LYS A 31 -1.43 -7.88 -3.77
N PRO A 32 -0.86 -6.82 -3.17
CA PRO A 32 0.05 -6.99 -2.05
C PRO A 32 -0.71 -7.58 -0.85
N CYS A 33 -0.12 -8.58 -0.20
CA CYS A 33 -0.68 -9.22 0.97
C CYS A 33 -0.06 -8.60 2.23
N PHE A 34 -0.84 -7.80 2.94
CA PHE A 34 -0.41 -7.23 4.23
C PHE A 34 -0.94 -8.10 5.37
N ILE A 35 -0.02 -8.79 6.03
CA ILE A 35 -0.33 -9.62 7.19
C ILE A 35 -0.36 -8.74 8.43
N ALA A 36 -1.49 -8.70 9.12
CA ALA A 36 -1.62 -8.03 10.39
C ALA A 36 -1.71 -9.06 11.52
N GLY A 37 -1.04 -8.77 12.61
CA GLY A 37 -1.11 -9.56 13.83
C GLY A 37 -1.06 -8.66 15.05
N HIS A 38 -1.62 -9.15 16.16
CA HIS A 38 -1.41 -8.56 17.46
C HIS A 38 -0.18 -9.19 18.12
N HIS A 39 0.37 -8.51 19.12
CA HIS A 39 1.51 -9.00 19.90
C HIS A 39 1.28 -10.40 20.51
N ASP A 40 0.03 -10.79 20.69
CA ASP A 40 -0.35 -12.12 21.18
C ASP A 40 0.18 -13.27 20.29
N LEU A 41 0.33 -13.02 18.99
CA LEU A 41 0.89 -13.99 18.04
C LEU A 41 2.37 -14.32 18.31
N LEU A 42 3.06 -13.48 19.05
CA LEU A 42 4.42 -13.70 19.48
C LEU A 42 4.51 -14.44 20.82
N ARG A 43 3.38 -14.57 21.55
CA ARG A 43 3.28 -15.45 22.72
C ARG A 43 3.45 -16.90 22.25
N GLY A 44 4.13 -17.73 23.02
CA GLY A 44 4.41 -19.11 22.61
C GLY A 44 5.46 -19.23 21.50
N HIS A 45 6.44 -18.31 21.49
CA HIS A 45 7.56 -18.30 20.54
C HIS A 45 7.15 -18.17 19.06
N GLY A 46 5.99 -17.59 18.79
CA GLY A 46 5.52 -17.32 17.41
C GLY A 46 5.16 -18.59 16.62
N SER A 47 4.84 -19.67 17.29
CA SER A 47 4.50 -20.96 16.64
C SER A 47 3.33 -20.84 15.65
N GLU A 48 2.30 -20.06 16.00
CA GLU A 48 1.15 -19.82 15.11
C GLU A 48 1.56 -19.05 13.84
N LEU A 49 2.37 -18.01 13.99
CA LEU A 49 2.92 -17.29 12.85
C LEU A 49 3.74 -18.20 11.96
N ALA A 50 4.61 -19.01 12.54
CA ALA A 50 5.44 -19.97 11.80
C ALA A 50 4.59 -21.03 11.06
N ALA A 51 3.51 -21.51 11.68
CA ALA A 51 2.58 -22.44 11.04
C ALA A 51 1.85 -21.78 9.85
N PHE A 52 1.36 -20.58 10.04
CA PHE A 52 0.70 -19.81 8.97
C PHE A 52 1.66 -19.52 7.80
N LEU A 53 2.91 -19.12 8.07
CA LEU A 53 3.91 -18.87 7.03
C LEU A 53 4.25 -20.14 6.25
N ARG A 54 4.29 -21.30 6.90
CA ARG A 54 4.46 -22.61 6.21
C ARG A 54 3.28 -22.92 5.29
N GLN A 55 2.03 -22.67 5.75
CA GLN A 55 0.85 -22.84 4.89
C GLN A 55 0.90 -21.90 3.69
N LEU A 56 1.26 -20.65 3.89
CA LEU A 56 1.39 -19.68 2.80
C LEU A 56 2.48 -20.09 1.80
N ALA A 57 3.62 -20.61 2.30
CA ALA A 57 4.71 -21.14 1.47
C ALA A 57 4.29 -22.38 0.66
N SER A 58 3.38 -23.21 1.21
CA SER A 58 2.88 -24.41 0.52
C SER A 58 2.08 -24.12 -0.75
N LEU A 59 1.60 -22.88 -0.94
CA LEU A 59 0.92 -22.44 -2.15
C LEU A 59 1.86 -22.40 -3.38
N ARG A 60 3.17 -22.61 -3.20
CA ARG A 60 4.20 -22.62 -4.25
C ARG A 60 4.25 -21.34 -5.10
N TRP A 61 3.82 -20.22 -4.55
CA TRP A 61 3.94 -18.93 -5.20
C TRP A 61 5.33 -18.36 -5.08
N LYS A 62 5.73 -17.55 -6.04
CA LYS A 62 6.95 -16.74 -5.95
C LYS A 62 6.69 -15.53 -5.05
N LEU A 63 6.51 -15.77 -3.75
CA LEU A 63 6.34 -14.70 -2.79
C LEU A 63 7.65 -13.93 -2.62
N ARG A 64 7.56 -12.61 -2.63
CA ARG A 64 8.68 -11.72 -2.28
C ARG A 64 8.30 -10.98 -1.01
N TRP A 65 9.04 -11.25 0.05
CA TRP A 65 8.92 -10.51 1.30
C TRP A 65 9.63 -9.17 1.16
N ARG A 66 8.93 -8.10 1.53
CA ARG A 66 9.43 -6.74 1.42
C ARG A 66 9.06 -5.95 2.67
N PRO A 67 9.85 -4.93 3.07
CA PRO A 67 9.40 -3.91 4.01
C PRO A 67 8.08 -3.27 3.52
N LEU A 68 7.29 -2.75 4.46
CA LEU A 68 5.97 -2.19 4.13
C LEU A 68 6.05 -1.08 3.07
N GLU A 69 7.00 -0.17 3.21
CA GLU A 69 7.23 0.91 2.24
C GLU A 69 7.48 0.35 0.83
N ASP A 70 8.39 -0.61 0.71
CA ASP A 70 8.70 -1.23 -0.57
C ASP A 70 7.50 -1.96 -1.17
N ALA A 71 6.72 -2.68 -0.36
CA ALA A 71 5.52 -3.35 -0.82
C ALA A 71 4.48 -2.36 -1.37
N VAL A 72 4.33 -1.20 -0.72
CA VAL A 72 3.46 -0.11 -1.20
C VAL A 72 3.98 0.47 -2.51
N CYS A 73 5.28 0.76 -2.61
CA CYS A 73 5.89 1.32 -3.82
C CYS A 73 5.85 0.36 -5.03
N HIS A 74 5.85 -0.95 -4.78
CA HIS A 74 5.67 -1.97 -5.83
C HIS A 74 4.19 -2.30 -6.11
N SER A 75 3.25 -1.60 -5.49
CA SER A 75 1.82 -1.80 -5.70
C SER A 75 1.32 -0.89 -6.81
N TYR A 76 1.11 -1.46 -7.98
CA TYR A 76 0.59 -0.77 -9.14
C TYR A 76 -0.30 -1.72 -9.97
N SER A 77 -1.14 -1.18 -10.81
CA SER A 77 -1.80 -2.00 -11.82
C SER A 77 -1.13 -1.81 -13.18
N ILE A 78 -0.98 -2.91 -13.90
CA ILE A 78 -0.38 -2.92 -15.23
C ILE A 78 -1.41 -3.38 -16.26
N GLN A 79 -1.49 -2.67 -17.36
CA GLN A 79 -2.32 -3.02 -18.50
C GLN A 79 -1.46 -2.95 -19.76
N SER A 80 -1.40 -4.04 -20.50
CA SER A 80 -0.66 -4.10 -21.77
C SER A 80 -1.65 -4.31 -22.91
N ASN A 81 -1.62 -3.41 -23.89
CA ASN A 81 -2.35 -3.52 -25.15
C ASN A 81 -1.34 -3.46 -26.29
N GLY A 82 -1.02 -4.63 -26.89
CA GLY A 82 -0.03 -4.69 -27.95
C GLY A 82 1.32 -4.10 -27.51
N ASN A 83 1.75 -3.04 -28.18
CA ASN A 83 3.06 -2.42 -27.96
C ASN A 83 3.09 -1.40 -26.79
N ALA A 84 1.94 -1.07 -26.21
CA ALA A 84 1.86 -0.09 -25.12
C ALA A 84 1.63 -0.77 -23.78
N THR A 85 2.45 -0.43 -22.82
CA THR A 85 2.26 -0.83 -21.42
C THR A 85 1.89 0.41 -20.61
N VAL A 86 0.74 0.35 -19.93
CA VAL A 86 0.29 1.40 -19.03
C VAL A 86 0.40 0.89 -17.60
N VAL A 87 1.09 1.64 -16.76
CA VAL A 87 1.23 1.38 -15.32
C VAL A 87 0.49 2.46 -14.55
N LYS A 88 -0.53 2.06 -13.79
CA LYS A 88 -1.27 2.96 -12.92
C LYS A 88 -0.63 2.97 -11.54
N MET A 89 -0.02 4.08 -11.22
CA MET A 89 0.60 4.35 -9.93
C MET A 89 -0.49 4.62 -8.88
N LEU A 90 -0.40 3.96 -7.74
CA LEU A 90 -1.42 4.03 -6.69
C LEU A 90 -0.97 4.90 -5.51
N ALA A 91 0.32 4.91 -5.21
CA ALA A 91 0.95 5.74 -4.17
C ALA A 91 1.65 6.96 -4.78
N GLU A 92 2.27 7.77 -3.96
CA GLU A 92 3.09 8.92 -4.40
C GLU A 92 4.45 8.49 -4.97
N ARG A 93 4.89 7.28 -4.62
CA ARG A 93 6.10 6.66 -5.12
C ARG A 93 5.78 5.32 -5.76
N LEU A 94 6.44 5.04 -6.86
CA LEU A 94 6.35 3.79 -7.60
C LEU A 94 7.76 3.28 -7.89
N LEU A 95 8.03 2.03 -7.54
CA LEU A 95 9.20 1.28 -7.98
C LEU A 95 8.76 0.30 -9.08
N PHE A 96 9.13 0.59 -10.31
CA PHE A 96 8.83 -0.27 -11.46
C PHE A 96 10.05 -1.08 -11.84
N GLU A 97 9.91 -2.40 -11.97
CA GLU A 97 10.97 -3.33 -12.40
C GLU A 97 10.64 -3.91 -13.76
N ASN A 98 11.55 -3.83 -14.71
CA ASN A 98 11.44 -4.51 -15.99
C ASN A 98 12.15 -5.87 -15.93
N SER A 99 11.43 -6.94 -15.67
CA SER A 99 11.95 -8.31 -15.68
C SER A 99 12.02 -8.94 -17.09
N GLY A 100 11.67 -8.20 -18.11
CA GLY A 100 11.73 -8.66 -19.51
C GLY A 100 13.13 -8.62 -20.12
N ALA A 101 13.31 -9.26 -21.27
CA ALA A 101 14.57 -9.32 -21.99
C ALA A 101 14.83 -8.11 -22.90
N MET A 102 13.84 -7.22 -23.07
CA MET A 102 13.94 -6.03 -23.93
C MET A 102 13.61 -4.77 -23.16
N THR A 103 14.10 -3.62 -23.64
CA THR A 103 13.69 -2.31 -23.12
C THR A 103 12.18 -2.17 -23.24
N ARG A 104 11.56 -1.78 -22.16
CA ARG A 104 10.11 -1.62 -22.05
C ARG A 104 9.75 -0.15 -22.04
N ARG A 105 8.97 0.27 -23.00
CA ARG A 105 8.35 1.60 -22.99
C ARG A 105 7.07 1.57 -22.20
N VAL A 106 6.98 2.43 -21.19
CA VAL A 106 5.91 2.40 -20.19
C VAL A 106 5.29 3.77 -20.02
N TRP A 107 3.97 3.83 -20.13
CA TRP A 107 3.19 4.97 -19.72
C TRP A 107 2.88 4.87 -18.23
N ILE A 108 3.41 5.76 -17.44
CA ILE A 108 3.06 5.90 -16.04
C ILE A 108 1.89 6.85 -15.93
N MET A 109 0.85 6.43 -15.23
CA MET A 109 -0.33 7.24 -14.98
C MET A 109 -0.64 7.28 -13.49
N LYS A 110 -0.88 8.46 -12.96
CA LYS A 110 -1.35 8.65 -11.59
C LYS A 110 -2.57 9.57 -11.59
N GLN A 111 -3.64 9.12 -10.96
CA GLN A 111 -4.77 9.99 -10.71
C GLN A 111 -4.35 11.07 -9.69
N GLU A 112 -4.49 12.33 -10.08
CA GLU A 112 -4.17 13.48 -9.24
C GLU A 112 -5.27 14.54 -9.42
N PRO A 113 -6.26 14.59 -8.51
CA PRO A 113 -7.40 15.48 -8.69
C PRO A 113 -7.05 16.96 -8.55
N GLN A 114 -5.90 17.26 -7.94
CA GLN A 114 -5.50 18.63 -7.61
C GLN A 114 -4.10 18.94 -8.11
N ALA A 115 -3.97 19.27 -9.40
CA ALA A 115 -2.68 19.61 -10.03
C ALA A 115 -1.92 20.74 -9.30
N ALA A 116 -2.61 21.67 -8.66
CA ALA A 116 -2.00 22.80 -7.96
C ALA A 116 -1.08 22.40 -6.81
N TYR A 117 -1.27 21.20 -6.23
CA TYR A 117 -0.39 20.70 -5.17
C TYR A 117 0.84 19.98 -5.69
N LEU A 118 0.85 19.58 -6.96
CA LEU A 118 1.97 18.86 -7.54
C LEU A 118 3.07 19.85 -7.95
N LYS A 119 4.22 19.76 -7.28
CA LYS A 119 5.43 20.52 -7.62
C LYS A 119 6.12 19.95 -8.86
N GLY A 120 6.05 18.63 -9.05
CA GLY A 120 6.68 17.96 -10.19
C GLY A 120 6.72 16.46 -10.04
N VAL A 121 7.34 15.81 -11.03
CA VAL A 121 7.57 14.36 -11.05
C VAL A 121 9.07 14.11 -11.18
N GLN A 122 9.58 13.19 -10.40
CA GLN A 122 10.96 12.71 -10.45
C GLN A 122 11.01 11.28 -10.96
N VAL A 123 12.01 10.99 -11.77
CA VAL A 123 12.40 9.63 -12.16
C VAL A 123 13.87 9.45 -11.84
N ASN A 124 14.20 8.46 -11.02
CA ASN A 124 15.56 8.19 -10.55
C ASN A 124 16.25 9.45 -9.99
N GLN A 125 15.52 10.23 -9.17
CA GLN A 125 15.94 11.48 -8.53
C GLN A 125 16.04 12.69 -9.47
N GLY A 126 15.91 12.54 -10.79
CA GLY A 126 15.89 13.64 -11.75
C GLY A 126 14.46 14.13 -11.99
N MET A 127 14.28 15.47 -12.06
CA MET A 127 12.98 16.06 -12.48
C MET A 127 12.75 15.77 -13.95
N VAL A 128 11.53 15.34 -14.30
CA VAL A 128 11.15 15.02 -15.67
C VAL A 128 9.91 15.80 -16.09
N ALA A 129 9.78 16.01 -17.41
CA ALA A 129 8.55 16.54 -17.97
C ALA A 129 7.40 15.51 -17.84
N TYR A 130 6.21 16.01 -17.58
CA TYR A 130 5.00 15.23 -17.52
C TYR A 130 3.82 16.01 -18.11
N GLU A 131 2.80 15.29 -18.48
CA GLU A 131 1.52 15.85 -18.93
C GLU A 131 0.50 15.75 -17.79
N TYR A 132 -0.36 16.75 -17.70
CA TYR A 132 -1.52 16.69 -16.81
C TYR A 132 -2.79 16.79 -17.63
N ILE A 133 -3.53 15.68 -17.75
CA ILE A 133 -4.72 15.56 -18.60
C ILE A 133 -5.81 14.83 -17.80
N ASP A 134 -7.00 15.41 -17.77
CA ASP A 134 -8.20 14.82 -17.17
C ASP A 134 -7.98 14.32 -15.73
N GLY A 135 -7.32 15.12 -14.89
CA GLY A 135 -7.07 14.76 -13.50
C GLY A 135 -6.01 13.65 -13.33
N HIS A 136 -5.18 13.44 -14.35
CA HIS A 136 -4.11 12.44 -14.30
C HIS A 136 -2.77 13.06 -14.70
N VAL A 137 -1.76 12.73 -13.91
CA VAL A 137 -0.35 12.87 -14.29
C VAL A 137 0.01 11.73 -15.22
N ARG A 138 0.63 12.05 -16.37
CA ARG A 138 1.10 11.09 -17.36
C ARG A 138 2.53 11.38 -17.74
N LEU A 139 3.35 10.35 -17.79
CA LEU A 139 4.70 10.42 -18.35
C LEU A 139 5.06 9.11 -19.02
N MET A 140 5.97 9.20 -19.97
CA MET A 140 6.49 8.03 -20.67
C MET A 140 7.96 7.85 -20.30
N ILE A 141 8.33 6.61 -19.98
CA ILE A 141 9.71 6.23 -19.65
C ILE A 141 10.11 4.96 -20.39
N ASP A 142 11.39 4.83 -20.72
CA ASP A 142 11.97 3.60 -21.23
C ASP A 142 12.79 2.95 -20.11
N VAL A 143 12.48 1.70 -19.76
CA VAL A 143 13.18 0.94 -18.72
C VAL A 143 13.93 -0.23 -19.36
N PRO A 144 15.27 -0.27 -19.25
CA PRO A 144 16.09 -1.31 -19.89
C PRO A 144 15.81 -2.71 -19.29
N PRO A 145 16.23 -3.77 -19.98
CA PRO A 145 16.12 -5.15 -19.46
C PRO A 145 16.80 -5.28 -18.10
N GLY A 146 16.11 -5.89 -17.14
CA GLY A 146 16.59 -6.05 -15.76
C GLY A 146 16.71 -4.74 -14.98
N GLY A 147 16.35 -3.61 -15.59
CA GLY A 147 16.41 -2.30 -14.96
C GLY A 147 15.19 -1.98 -14.11
N SER A 148 15.30 -0.91 -13.35
CA SER A 148 14.22 -0.36 -12.54
C SER A 148 14.11 1.15 -12.69
N ALA A 149 12.92 1.68 -12.37
CA ALA A 149 12.68 3.11 -12.31
C ALA A 149 11.98 3.43 -10.98
N ASP A 150 12.51 4.42 -10.27
CA ASP A 150 11.91 5.01 -9.06
C ASP A 150 11.21 6.31 -9.47
N ILE A 151 9.90 6.30 -9.49
CA ILE A 151 9.06 7.43 -9.89
C ILE A 151 8.43 8.03 -8.64
N ARG A 152 8.53 9.35 -8.46
CA ARG A 152 7.96 10.08 -7.34
C ARG A 152 7.18 11.30 -7.80
N CYS A 153 5.98 11.44 -7.31
CA CYS A 153 5.26 12.70 -7.36
C CYS A 153 5.71 13.56 -6.16
N VAL A 154 6.26 14.73 -6.46
CA VAL A 154 6.72 15.69 -5.46
C VAL A 154 5.65 16.75 -5.30
N TYR A 155 5.23 17.02 -4.08
CA TYR A 155 4.20 18.00 -3.76
C TYR A 155 4.81 19.25 -3.14
N HIS A 156 4.12 20.36 -3.29
CA HIS A 156 4.39 21.53 -2.47
C HIS A 156 4.13 21.15 -1.01
N GLU A 157 4.97 21.64 -0.09
CA GLU A 157 4.65 21.54 1.32
C GLU A 157 3.25 22.17 1.52
N GLN A 158 2.31 21.36 1.95
CA GLN A 158 1.03 21.89 2.37
C GLN A 158 1.35 22.76 3.58
N LEU A 159 1.26 24.08 3.40
CA LEU A 159 1.17 24.99 4.54
C LEU A 159 0.06 24.41 5.42
N ASP A 160 0.44 24.03 6.63
CA ASP A 160 -0.39 23.38 7.63
C ASP A 160 -1.84 23.82 7.48
N ALA A 161 -2.68 22.95 6.97
CA ALA A 161 -4.08 23.07 7.26
C ALA A 161 -4.13 22.99 8.80
N SER A 162 -4.21 24.15 9.43
CA SER A 162 -4.43 24.25 10.88
C SER A 162 -5.45 23.18 11.22
N PRO A 163 -5.12 22.22 12.10
CA PRO A 163 -6.05 21.14 12.36
C PRO A 163 -7.38 21.79 12.70
N ALA A 164 -8.37 21.57 11.85
CA ALA A 164 -9.70 22.13 12.06
C ALA A 164 -10.01 21.84 13.52
N SER A 165 -10.28 22.90 14.31
CA SER A 165 -10.44 22.77 15.76
C SER A 165 -11.55 21.75 15.99
N GLU A 166 -11.14 20.51 16.25
CA GLU A 166 -12.10 19.43 16.45
C GLU A 166 -12.99 19.77 17.63
N PRO A 167 -14.30 19.67 17.48
CA PRO A 167 -15.23 19.96 18.56
C PRO A 167 -14.83 19.18 19.83
N ILE A 168 -14.82 19.83 20.97
CA ILE A 168 -14.45 19.20 22.26
C ILE A 168 -15.21 17.88 22.47
N ARG A 169 -16.46 17.79 22.03
CA ARG A 169 -17.28 16.57 22.04
C ARG A 169 -16.67 15.42 21.25
N TYR A 170 -16.04 15.71 20.11
CA TYR A 170 -15.37 14.70 19.29
C TYR A 170 -14.13 14.18 20.00
N ARG A 171 -13.29 15.08 20.51
CA ARG A 171 -12.06 14.71 21.27
C ARG A 171 -12.40 13.88 22.51
N PHE A 172 -13.47 14.23 23.23
CA PHE A 172 -13.95 13.47 24.37
C PHE A 172 -14.46 12.08 23.96
N GLY A 173 -15.22 11.99 22.86
CA GLY A 173 -15.67 10.71 22.29
C GLY A 173 -14.55 9.79 21.87
N VAL A 174 -13.48 10.35 21.26
CA VAL A 174 -12.28 9.61 20.87
C VAL A 174 -11.53 9.12 22.10
N ALA A 175 -11.36 9.95 23.13
CA ALA A 175 -10.70 9.56 24.37
C ALA A 175 -11.43 8.42 25.09
N ILE A 176 -12.78 8.49 25.18
CA ILE A 176 -13.60 7.42 25.77
C ILE A 176 -13.44 6.13 24.97
N ARG A 177 -13.56 6.17 23.64
CA ARG A 177 -13.39 4.97 22.81
C ARG A 177 -12.02 4.33 22.99
N ARG A 178 -10.97 5.15 23.04
CA ARG A 178 -9.61 4.67 23.26
C ARG A 178 -9.50 3.99 24.62
N TYR A 179 -9.99 4.62 25.67
CA TYR A 179 -9.97 4.07 27.02
C TYR A 179 -10.76 2.75 27.13
N LEU A 180 -11.95 2.68 26.54
CA LEU A 180 -12.75 1.46 26.47
C LEU A 180 -12.09 0.34 25.65
N SER A 181 -11.40 0.70 24.58
CA SER A 181 -10.63 -0.27 23.79
C SER A 181 -9.46 -0.83 24.60
N GLU A 182 -8.71 0.03 25.26
CA GLU A 182 -7.59 -0.39 26.14
C GLU A 182 -8.08 -1.26 27.30
N LEU A 183 -9.21 -0.93 27.91
CA LEU A 183 -9.86 -1.76 28.94
C LEU A 183 -10.25 -3.13 28.40
N ARG A 184 -10.90 -3.17 27.25
CA ARG A 184 -11.25 -4.44 26.60
C ARG A 184 -10.03 -5.28 26.30
N ASP A 185 -8.99 -4.68 25.72
CA ASP A 185 -7.79 -5.38 25.25
C ASP A 185 -6.92 -5.87 26.43
N ASN A 186 -6.91 -5.13 27.54
CA ASN A 186 -6.14 -5.51 28.72
C ASN A 186 -6.90 -6.41 29.71
N TYR A 187 -8.21 -6.29 29.79
CA TYR A 187 -9.02 -6.99 30.79
C TYR A 187 -10.11 -7.90 30.20
N GLY A 188 -10.35 -7.85 28.89
CA GLY A 188 -11.39 -8.65 28.23
C GLY A 188 -11.20 -10.15 28.37
N TYR A 189 -9.97 -10.64 28.57
CA TYR A 189 -9.69 -12.03 28.84
C TYR A 189 -10.23 -12.50 30.22
N LEU A 190 -10.26 -11.60 31.23
CA LEU A 190 -10.79 -11.90 32.56
C LEU A 190 -12.31 -12.10 32.54
N LEU A 191 -13.01 -11.48 31.61
CA LEU A 191 -14.46 -11.61 31.45
C LEU A 191 -14.84 -12.89 30.69
N ARG A 192 -13.96 -13.45 29.85
CA ARG A 192 -14.18 -14.72 29.14
C ARG A 192 -13.98 -15.98 30.00
N ILE A 193 -13.31 -15.86 31.13
CA ILE A 193 -13.05 -17.02 32.02
C ILE A 193 -14.29 -17.32 32.94
N ARG A 194 -15.29 -16.43 32.95
CA ARG A 194 -16.51 -16.58 33.80
C ARG A 194 -17.78 -16.91 33.02
N ALA A 195 -17.70 -17.16 31.71
CA ALA A 195 -18.80 -17.63 30.88
C ALA A 195 -18.47 -19.02 30.31
#